data_683f4d4d68351d51b6680a2c3197a175
#
_entry.id   683f4d4d68351d51b6680a2c3197a175
#
_cell.length_a   1.000
_cell.length_b   1.000
_cell.length_c   1.000
_cell.angle_alpha   90.00
_cell.angle_beta   90.00
_cell.angle_gamma   90.00
#
_symmetry.space_group_name_H-M   'P 1'
#
loop_
_entity.id
_entity.type
_entity.pdbx_description
1 polymer ?
#
loop_
_entity_poly.entity_id
_entity_poly.type
_entity_poly.pdbx_seq_one_letter_code
_entity_poly.pdbx_strand_id
1 'polypeptide(L)'
;HVGRWHRFLFWDISIGIGGNLLTSLMTCLLAYALLFPKGLLPAGYEIAVVQSRFFEVSWGWLGRILFLIVAAAFLSDTWLATVDAVARIHTDCLYAFFPRSQNISARSWYLIFLFLLTAITAATMGFAEPGSLILLSAVIGFVGTVIFSVALIFLNHVYLPRHLPAAAQPGRVNLVFLCVSCAAYALLAIAYLLTVAELI
;
A
#
# COMPACT_ATOMS: atom_id res chain seq x y z
N HIS A 1 27.45 -10.73 -11.58
CA HIS A 1 25.99 -10.68 -11.81
C HIS A 1 25.26 -9.76 -10.81
N VAL A 2 25.73 -9.59 -9.58
CA VAL A 2 25.09 -8.79 -8.50
C VAL A 2 24.88 -7.32 -8.92
N GLY A 3 25.89 -6.65 -9.49
CA GLY A 3 25.77 -5.25 -9.90
C GLY A 3 24.75 -5.00 -11.02
N ARG A 4 24.49 -6.00 -11.85
CA ARG A 4 23.46 -5.91 -12.91
C ARG A 4 22.06 -6.00 -12.30
N TRP A 5 21.87 -6.85 -11.30
CA TRP A 5 20.65 -6.96 -10.52
C TRP A 5 20.33 -5.70 -9.75
N HIS A 6 21.29 -5.11 -9.05
CA HIS A 6 21.10 -3.84 -8.33
C HIS A 6 20.65 -2.72 -9.26
N ARG A 7 21.24 -2.61 -10.46
CA ARG A 7 20.85 -1.58 -11.42
C ARG A 7 19.44 -1.80 -11.95
N PHE A 8 19.03 -3.06 -12.17
CA PHE A 8 17.69 -3.39 -12.63
C PHE A 8 16.65 -3.04 -11.56
N LEU A 9 16.87 -3.48 -10.32
CA LEU A 9 16.02 -3.17 -9.18
C LEU A 9 15.93 -1.66 -8.92
N PHE A 10 17.02 -0.93 -9.06
CA PHE A 10 17.02 0.53 -8.91
C PHE A 10 16.10 1.20 -9.92
N TRP A 11 16.17 0.82 -11.18
CA TRP A 11 15.31 1.38 -12.21
C TRP A 11 13.84 0.99 -12.02
N ASP A 12 13.57 -0.26 -11.70
CA ASP A 12 12.23 -0.76 -11.44
C ASP A 12 11.55 0.01 -10.28
N ILE A 13 12.23 0.09 -9.15
CA ILE A 13 11.75 0.84 -7.98
C ILE A 13 11.62 2.34 -8.28
N SER A 14 12.59 2.93 -8.98
CA SER A 14 12.55 4.37 -9.30
C SER A 14 11.40 4.72 -10.23
N ILE A 15 11.11 3.89 -11.22
CA ILE A 15 9.98 4.07 -12.14
C ILE A 15 8.66 3.90 -11.36
N GLY A 16 8.56 2.88 -10.52
CA GLY A 16 7.36 2.63 -9.70
C GLY A 16 7.07 3.77 -8.73
N ILE A 17 8.07 4.19 -7.94
CA ILE A 17 7.91 5.29 -6.98
C ILE A 17 7.68 6.62 -7.71
N GLY A 18 8.46 6.91 -8.76
CA GLY A 18 8.32 8.14 -9.54
C GLY A 18 6.96 8.25 -10.22
N GLY A 19 6.47 7.16 -10.80
CA GLY A 19 5.14 7.09 -11.41
C GLY A 19 4.03 7.32 -10.39
N ASN A 20 4.12 6.67 -9.24
CA ASN A 20 3.14 6.85 -8.17
C ASN A 20 3.13 8.28 -7.60
N LEU A 21 4.32 8.87 -7.38
CA LEU A 21 4.43 10.25 -6.93
C LEU A 21 3.84 11.24 -7.94
N LEU A 22 4.17 11.06 -9.22
CA LEU A 22 3.65 11.90 -10.30
C LEU A 22 2.12 11.80 -10.39
N THR A 23 1.57 10.58 -10.36
CA THR A 23 0.13 10.36 -10.39
C THR A 23 -0.56 11.03 -9.20
N SER A 24 -0.02 10.87 -7.99
CA SER A 24 -0.56 11.50 -6.78
C SER A 24 -0.55 13.02 -6.87
N LEU A 25 0.56 13.62 -7.32
CA LEU A 25 0.65 15.08 -7.50
C LEU A 25 -0.34 15.58 -8.55
N MET A 26 -0.45 14.88 -9.70
CA MET A 26 -1.42 15.25 -10.74
C MET A 26 -2.85 15.17 -10.25
N THR A 27 -3.19 14.14 -9.48
CA THR A 27 -4.53 13.99 -8.89
C THR A 27 -4.83 15.13 -7.90
N CYS A 28 -3.87 15.50 -7.05
CA CYS A 28 -4.01 16.64 -6.13
C CYS A 28 -4.21 17.97 -6.87
N LEU A 29 -3.43 18.20 -7.93
CA LEU A 29 -3.54 19.40 -8.76
C LEU A 29 -4.89 19.47 -9.47
N LEU A 30 -5.37 18.35 -10.02
CA LEU A 30 -6.68 18.27 -10.66
C LEU A 30 -7.82 18.50 -9.65
N ALA A 31 -7.71 17.93 -8.45
CA ALA A 31 -8.68 18.16 -7.39
C ALA A 31 -8.72 19.65 -7.00
N TYR A 32 -7.57 20.27 -6.82
CA TYR A 32 -7.47 21.68 -6.52
C TYR A 32 -8.04 22.57 -7.64
N ALA A 33 -7.72 22.28 -8.89
CA ALA A 33 -8.13 23.10 -10.02
C ALA A 33 -9.61 22.94 -10.41
N LEU A 34 -10.16 21.71 -10.29
CA LEU A 34 -11.49 21.39 -10.84
C LEU A 34 -12.57 21.18 -9.78
N LEU A 35 -12.24 20.61 -8.63
CA LEU A 35 -13.23 20.31 -7.58
C LEU A 35 -13.32 21.43 -6.55
N PHE A 36 -12.20 21.96 -6.10
CA PHE A 36 -12.14 22.99 -5.04
C PHE A 36 -12.95 24.25 -5.40
N PRO A 37 -12.85 24.83 -6.62
CA PRO A 37 -13.64 26.02 -6.97
C PRO A 37 -15.15 25.77 -7.01
N LYS A 38 -15.55 24.51 -7.18
CA LYS A 38 -16.98 24.10 -7.25
C LYS A 38 -17.52 23.65 -5.89
N GLY A 39 -16.70 23.65 -4.83
CA GLY A 39 -17.07 23.15 -3.52
C GLY A 39 -17.41 21.66 -3.50
N LEU A 40 -16.92 20.88 -4.48
CA LEU A 40 -17.19 19.45 -4.59
C LEU A 40 -16.20 18.68 -3.73
N LEU A 41 -16.66 18.22 -2.58
CA LEU A 41 -15.88 17.35 -1.70
C LEU A 41 -16.29 15.90 -1.98
N PRO A 42 -15.34 15.04 -2.40
CA PRO A 42 -15.59 13.61 -2.54
C PRO A 42 -15.93 13.01 -1.18
N ALA A 43 -17.11 12.42 -1.02
CA ALA A 43 -17.53 11.79 0.21
C ALA A 43 -18.22 10.44 -0.07
N GLY A 44 -18.08 9.50 0.88
CA GLY A 44 -18.75 8.22 0.84
C GLY A 44 -18.50 7.43 -0.45
N TYR A 45 -19.55 6.85 -1.00
CA TYR A 45 -19.47 6.02 -2.22
C TYR A 45 -19.34 6.84 -3.51
N GLU A 46 -19.49 8.16 -3.45
CA GLU A 46 -19.42 9.03 -4.63
C GLU A 46 -17.99 9.45 -5.00
N ILE A 47 -16.98 9.06 -4.23
CA ILE A 47 -15.57 9.44 -4.44
C ILE A 47 -15.15 9.23 -5.90
N ALA A 48 -15.36 8.04 -6.46
CA ALA A 48 -14.99 7.73 -7.84
C ALA A 48 -15.82 8.52 -8.86
N VAL A 49 -17.09 8.73 -8.57
CA VAL A 49 -18.02 9.49 -9.44
C VAL A 49 -17.64 10.97 -9.49
N VAL A 50 -17.27 11.55 -8.35
CA VAL A 50 -16.80 12.94 -8.29
C VAL A 50 -15.46 13.10 -9.00
N GLN A 51 -14.52 12.17 -8.80
CA GLN A 51 -13.22 12.18 -9.49
C GLN A 51 -13.37 11.98 -11.00
N SER A 52 -14.36 11.24 -11.48
CA SER A 52 -14.60 11.04 -12.91
C SER A 52 -14.88 12.37 -13.66
N ARG A 53 -15.29 13.43 -12.97
CA ARG A 53 -15.47 14.76 -13.53
C ARG A 53 -14.18 15.40 -14.04
N PHE A 54 -13.01 14.94 -13.60
CA PHE A 54 -11.72 15.38 -14.16
C PHE A 54 -11.63 15.14 -15.67
N PHE A 55 -12.16 14.01 -16.11
CA PHE A 55 -12.11 13.60 -17.52
C PHE A 55 -13.34 14.03 -18.32
N GLU A 56 -14.45 14.30 -17.62
CA GLU A 56 -15.65 14.83 -18.23
C GLU A 56 -15.43 16.21 -18.85
N VAL A 57 -14.57 17.03 -18.25
CA VAL A 57 -14.20 18.36 -18.76
C VAL A 57 -13.54 18.30 -20.15
N SER A 58 -12.75 17.25 -20.42
CA SER A 58 -11.99 17.14 -21.65
C SER A 58 -12.70 16.31 -22.73
N TRP A 59 -13.39 15.23 -22.34
CA TRP A 59 -13.95 14.23 -23.26
C TRP A 59 -15.44 13.95 -23.02
N GLY A 60 -16.10 14.77 -22.24
CA GLY A 60 -17.52 14.62 -21.92
C GLY A 60 -17.82 13.28 -21.24
N TRP A 61 -19.03 12.74 -21.48
CA TRP A 61 -19.49 11.49 -20.85
C TRP A 61 -18.60 10.29 -21.15
N LEU A 62 -17.95 10.25 -22.31
CA LEU A 62 -17.02 9.18 -22.69
C LEU A 62 -15.80 9.17 -21.77
N GLY A 63 -15.24 10.34 -21.47
CA GLY A 63 -14.12 10.47 -20.54
C GLY A 63 -14.47 9.97 -19.14
N ARG A 64 -15.68 10.27 -18.68
CA ARG A 64 -16.20 9.77 -17.40
C ARG A 64 -16.26 8.24 -17.35
N ILE A 65 -16.83 7.61 -18.37
CA ILE A 65 -16.93 6.14 -18.44
C ILE A 65 -15.55 5.50 -18.51
N LEU A 66 -14.68 6.00 -19.37
CA LEU A 66 -13.31 5.50 -19.49
C LEU A 66 -12.55 5.59 -18.16
N PHE A 67 -12.66 6.71 -17.45
CA PHE A 67 -12.07 6.86 -16.13
C PHE A 67 -12.58 5.80 -15.16
N LEU A 68 -13.90 5.59 -15.08
CA LEU A 68 -14.48 4.62 -14.15
C LEU A 68 -14.03 3.18 -14.46
N ILE A 69 -13.93 2.82 -15.75
CA ILE A 69 -13.41 1.50 -16.16
C ILE A 69 -11.95 1.33 -15.77
N VAL A 70 -11.11 2.33 -16.06
CA VAL A 70 -9.68 2.29 -15.73
C VAL A 70 -9.48 2.27 -14.22
N ALA A 71 -10.21 3.08 -13.47
CA ALA A 71 -10.16 3.10 -12.02
C ALA A 71 -10.58 1.74 -11.41
N ALA A 72 -11.66 1.15 -11.91
CA ALA A 72 -12.11 -0.18 -11.48
C ALA A 72 -11.06 -1.26 -11.78
N ALA A 73 -10.46 -1.24 -12.98
CA ALA A 73 -9.41 -2.18 -13.36
C ALA A 73 -8.17 -2.02 -12.47
N PHE A 74 -7.73 -0.79 -12.23
CA PHE A 74 -6.57 -0.48 -11.39
C PHE A 74 -6.77 -0.90 -9.92
N LEU A 75 -7.95 -0.60 -9.36
CA LEU A 75 -8.29 -1.01 -8.00
C LEU A 75 -8.38 -2.53 -7.86
N SER A 76 -8.94 -3.21 -8.87
CA SER A 76 -9.03 -4.67 -8.90
C SER A 76 -7.65 -5.32 -8.97
N ASP A 77 -6.74 -4.80 -9.79
CA ASP A 77 -5.36 -5.29 -9.89
C ASP A 77 -4.63 -5.13 -8.55
N THR A 78 -4.70 -3.94 -7.95
CA THR A 78 -4.09 -3.67 -6.64
C THR A 78 -4.66 -4.58 -5.55
N TRP A 79 -5.98 -4.78 -5.55
CA TRP A 79 -6.63 -5.68 -4.60
C TRP A 79 -6.17 -7.12 -4.77
N LEU A 80 -6.16 -7.64 -6.00
CA LEU A 80 -5.72 -9.00 -6.31
C LEU A 80 -4.27 -9.24 -5.88
N ALA A 81 -3.36 -8.31 -6.20
CA ALA A 81 -1.96 -8.40 -5.80
C ALA A 81 -1.79 -8.40 -4.27
N THR A 82 -2.55 -7.57 -3.57
CA THR A 82 -2.50 -7.48 -2.10
C THR A 82 -3.03 -8.75 -1.45
N VAL A 83 -4.18 -9.24 -1.88
CA VAL A 83 -4.80 -10.47 -1.32
C VAL A 83 -3.91 -11.68 -1.58
N ASP A 84 -3.32 -11.80 -2.78
CA ASP A 84 -2.37 -12.87 -3.10
C ASP A 84 -1.14 -12.82 -2.18
N ALA A 85 -0.51 -11.66 -2.03
CA ALA A 85 0.65 -11.49 -1.18
C ALA A 85 0.34 -11.81 0.29
N VAL A 86 -0.76 -11.31 0.82
CA VAL A 86 -1.18 -11.54 2.21
C VAL A 86 -1.52 -13.02 2.44
N ALA A 87 -2.20 -13.68 1.50
CA ALA A 87 -2.50 -15.11 1.61
C ALA A 87 -1.22 -15.96 1.64
N ARG A 88 -0.21 -15.62 0.83
CA ARG A 88 1.12 -16.30 0.85
C ARG A 88 1.83 -16.08 2.17
N ILE A 89 1.91 -14.84 2.64
CA ILE A 89 2.56 -14.52 3.93
C ILE A 89 1.93 -15.31 5.08
N HIS A 90 0.59 -15.36 5.15
CA HIS A 90 -0.10 -16.12 6.19
C HIS A 90 0.16 -17.62 6.08
N THR A 91 0.21 -18.15 4.87
CA THR A 91 0.56 -19.55 4.63
C THR A 91 1.97 -19.86 5.11
N ASP A 92 2.95 -19.03 4.74
CA ASP A 92 4.34 -19.22 5.12
C ASP A 92 4.54 -19.11 6.64
N CYS A 93 3.90 -18.12 7.27
CA CYS A 93 3.90 -17.94 8.73
C CYS A 93 3.30 -19.17 9.43
N LEU A 94 2.16 -19.68 8.92
CA LEU A 94 1.52 -20.85 9.50
C LEU A 94 2.42 -22.07 9.44
N TYR A 95 3.09 -22.28 8.31
CA TYR A 95 4.03 -23.39 8.13
C TYR A 95 5.28 -23.26 8.99
N ALA A 96 5.79 -22.02 9.18
CA ALA A 96 6.99 -21.76 9.97
C ALA A 96 6.74 -21.95 11.47
N PHE A 97 5.58 -21.53 11.99
CA PHE A 97 5.32 -21.47 13.42
C PHE A 97 4.49 -22.66 13.96
N PHE A 98 3.75 -23.34 13.09
CA PHE A 98 2.83 -24.42 13.51
C PHE A 98 3.10 -25.72 12.76
N PRO A 99 3.93 -26.65 13.28
CA PRO A 99 4.25 -27.92 12.61
C PRO A 99 3.02 -28.77 12.25
N ARG A 100 1.94 -28.68 13.04
CA ARG A 100 0.68 -29.38 12.74
C ARG A 100 0.01 -28.94 11.45
N SER A 101 0.25 -27.72 11.00
CA SER A 101 -0.29 -27.19 9.75
C SER A 101 0.28 -27.88 8.52
N GLN A 102 1.45 -28.52 8.66
CA GLN A 102 2.12 -29.25 7.58
C GLN A 102 1.37 -30.52 7.14
N ASN A 103 0.39 -30.97 7.91
CA ASN A 103 -0.50 -32.07 7.51
C ASN A 103 -1.44 -31.70 6.34
N ILE A 104 -1.62 -30.40 6.09
CA ILE A 104 -2.41 -29.87 4.98
C ILE A 104 -1.45 -29.23 3.98
N SER A 105 -1.70 -29.38 2.68
CA SER A 105 -0.80 -28.82 1.67
C SER A 105 -0.75 -27.29 1.73
N ALA A 106 0.42 -26.69 1.44
CA ALA A 106 0.59 -25.23 1.39
C ALA A 106 -0.41 -24.59 0.41
N ARG A 107 -0.69 -25.25 -0.70
CA ARG A 107 -1.69 -24.80 -1.67
C ARG A 107 -3.08 -24.70 -1.08
N SER A 108 -3.48 -25.68 -0.25
CA SER A 108 -4.80 -25.65 0.41
C SER A 108 -4.90 -24.51 1.41
N TRP A 109 -3.87 -24.28 2.23
CA TRP A 109 -3.83 -23.15 3.13
C TRP A 109 -3.88 -21.81 2.41
N TYR A 110 -3.11 -21.67 1.33
CA TYR A 110 -3.15 -20.48 0.47
C TYR A 110 -4.57 -20.21 -0.05
N LEU A 111 -5.26 -21.22 -0.57
CA LEU A 111 -6.63 -21.05 -1.07
C LEU A 111 -7.63 -20.71 0.05
N ILE A 112 -7.47 -21.30 1.24
CA ILE A 112 -8.30 -20.96 2.40
C ILE A 112 -8.12 -19.51 2.78
N PHE A 113 -6.87 -19.01 2.89
CA PHE A 113 -6.61 -17.61 3.21
C PHE A 113 -7.10 -16.68 2.11
N LEU A 114 -6.87 -17.02 0.85
CA LEU A 114 -7.35 -16.24 -0.28
C LEU A 114 -8.88 -16.07 -0.24
N PHE A 115 -9.59 -17.18 -0.03
CA PHE A 115 -11.06 -17.15 0.05
C PHE A 115 -11.57 -16.41 1.28
N LEU A 116 -10.94 -16.60 2.43
CA LEU A 116 -11.28 -15.92 3.67
C LEU A 116 -11.10 -14.41 3.54
N LEU A 117 -9.96 -13.96 3.02
CA LEU A 117 -9.68 -12.54 2.81
C LEU A 117 -10.66 -11.92 1.80
N THR A 118 -10.98 -12.62 0.73
CA THR A 118 -11.99 -12.19 -0.25
C THR A 118 -13.36 -12.04 0.40
N ALA A 119 -13.78 -13.02 1.19
CA ALA A 119 -15.06 -12.99 1.90
C ALA A 119 -15.14 -11.86 2.92
N ILE A 120 -14.05 -11.63 3.69
CA ILE A 120 -13.96 -10.51 4.64
C ILE A 120 -14.06 -9.18 3.88
N THR A 121 -13.32 -9.02 2.77
CA THR A 121 -13.36 -7.79 1.97
C THR A 121 -14.77 -7.54 1.44
N ALA A 122 -15.41 -8.55 0.88
CA ALA A 122 -16.78 -8.42 0.36
C ALA A 122 -17.80 -8.06 1.46
N ALA A 123 -17.67 -8.67 2.63
CA ALA A 123 -18.52 -8.35 3.78
C ALA A 123 -18.30 -6.91 4.25
N THR A 124 -17.03 -6.49 4.37
CA THR A 124 -16.68 -5.14 4.86
C THR A 124 -17.23 -4.04 3.94
N MET A 125 -17.25 -4.28 2.62
CA MET A 125 -17.82 -3.32 1.66
C MET A 125 -19.30 -3.01 1.90
N GLY A 126 -20.04 -3.93 2.54
CA GLY A 126 -21.46 -3.72 2.86
C GLY A 126 -21.72 -2.91 4.13
N PHE A 127 -20.72 -2.76 5.00
CA PHE A 127 -20.89 -2.19 6.34
C PHE A 127 -20.18 -0.86 6.58
N ALA A 128 -19.22 -0.49 5.76
CA ALA A 128 -18.42 0.70 5.99
C ALA A 128 -18.23 1.52 4.73
N GLU A 129 -18.24 2.85 4.88
CA GLU A 129 -17.97 3.78 3.80
C GLU A 129 -16.51 3.68 3.32
N PRO A 130 -16.25 3.72 1.99
CA PRO A 130 -14.91 3.61 1.45
C PRO A 130 -13.91 4.63 2.03
N GLY A 131 -14.34 5.86 2.26
CA GLY A 131 -13.50 6.92 2.84
C GLY A 131 -12.96 6.57 4.21
N SER A 132 -13.82 6.09 5.11
CA SER A 132 -13.45 5.66 6.47
C SER A 132 -12.51 4.46 6.46
N LEU A 133 -12.72 3.50 5.54
CA LEU A 133 -11.84 2.35 5.39
C LEU A 133 -10.45 2.74 4.86
N ILE A 134 -10.38 3.69 3.93
CA ILE A 134 -9.11 4.21 3.42
C ILE A 134 -8.33 4.91 4.54
N LEU A 135 -8.98 5.75 5.33
CA LEU A 135 -8.33 6.43 6.46
C LEU A 135 -7.83 5.43 7.50
N LEU A 136 -8.65 4.47 7.90
CA LEU A 136 -8.26 3.41 8.84
C LEU A 136 -7.07 2.61 8.30
N SER A 137 -7.10 2.23 7.03
CA SER A 137 -6.02 1.53 6.35
C SER A 137 -4.71 2.34 6.35
N ALA A 138 -4.79 3.66 6.11
CA ALA A 138 -3.62 4.54 6.14
C ALA A 138 -2.98 4.58 7.53
N VAL A 139 -3.79 4.67 8.60
CA VAL A 139 -3.29 4.68 9.99
C VAL A 139 -2.60 3.38 10.35
N ILE A 140 -3.26 2.25 10.07
CA ILE A 140 -2.68 0.92 10.29
C ILE A 140 -1.38 0.79 9.49
N GLY A 141 -1.38 1.30 8.24
CA GLY A 141 -0.21 1.33 7.38
C GLY A 141 0.95 2.13 7.97
N PHE A 142 0.72 3.30 8.53
CA PHE A 142 1.76 4.11 9.17
C PHE A 142 2.38 3.38 10.36
N VAL A 143 1.56 2.85 11.28
CA VAL A 143 2.03 2.08 12.43
C VAL A 143 2.78 0.83 11.98
N GLY A 144 2.23 0.09 11.02
CA GLY A 144 2.86 -1.09 10.44
C GLY A 144 4.22 -0.77 9.82
N THR A 145 4.32 0.36 9.09
CA THR A 145 5.57 0.80 8.47
C THR A 145 6.65 1.15 9.51
N VAL A 146 6.28 1.73 10.64
CA VAL A 146 7.22 1.99 11.74
C VAL A 146 7.78 0.68 12.30
N ILE A 147 6.91 -0.28 12.62
CA ILE A 147 7.30 -1.61 13.13
C ILE A 147 8.21 -2.32 12.11
N PHE A 148 7.81 -2.29 10.83
CA PHE A 148 8.56 -2.92 9.75
C PHE A 148 9.92 -2.26 9.53
N SER A 149 10.01 -0.93 9.62
CA SER A 149 11.27 -0.19 9.50
C SER A 149 12.25 -0.57 10.61
N VAL A 150 11.80 -0.71 11.85
CA VAL A 150 12.63 -1.17 12.97
C VAL A 150 13.13 -2.60 12.72
N ALA A 151 12.23 -3.49 12.28
CA ALA A 151 12.59 -4.86 11.94
C ALA A 151 13.63 -4.92 10.79
N LEU A 152 13.48 -4.06 9.76
CA LEU A 152 14.45 -3.96 8.66
C LEU A 152 15.79 -3.40 9.10
N ILE A 153 15.84 -2.42 10.00
CA ILE A 153 17.09 -1.91 10.57
C ILE A 153 17.83 -3.05 11.27
N PHE A 154 17.12 -3.79 12.12
CA PHE A 154 17.71 -4.94 12.82
C PHE A 154 18.19 -6.01 11.84
N LEU A 155 17.34 -6.39 10.89
CA LEU A 155 17.66 -7.42 9.90
C LEU A 155 18.88 -7.01 9.06
N ASN A 156 18.88 -5.82 8.50
CA ASN A 156 19.90 -5.35 7.56
C ASN A 156 21.23 -5.04 8.23
N HIS A 157 21.23 -4.53 9.46
CA HIS A 157 22.46 -4.02 10.10
C HIS A 157 22.96 -4.87 11.26
N VAL A 158 22.15 -5.79 11.79
CA VAL A 158 22.54 -6.68 12.88
C VAL A 158 22.60 -8.13 12.43
N TYR A 159 21.56 -8.62 11.79
CA TYR A 159 21.42 -10.04 11.43
C TYR A 159 22.15 -10.40 10.12
N LEU A 160 21.83 -9.72 9.02
CA LEU A 160 22.38 -10.04 7.70
C LEU A 160 23.90 -9.87 7.59
N PRO A 161 24.57 -8.88 8.22
CA PRO A 161 26.02 -8.77 8.16
C PRO A 161 26.77 -9.98 8.73
N ARG A 162 26.13 -10.76 9.60
CA ARG A 162 26.69 -11.99 10.17
C ARG A 162 26.61 -13.20 9.23
N HIS A 163 25.74 -13.12 8.22
CA HIS A 163 25.41 -14.25 7.34
C HIS A 163 25.73 -13.99 5.87
N LEU A 164 25.97 -12.74 5.48
CA LEU A 164 26.22 -12.35 4.11
C LEU A 164 27.66 -11.88 3.88
N PRO A 165 28.22 -12.15 2.69
CA PRO A 165 29.53 -11.60 2.32
C PRO A 165 29.50 -10.08 2.28
N ALA A 166 30.61 -9.42 2.59
CA ALA A 166 30.75 -7.97 2.69
C ALA A 166 30.22 -7.21 1.45
N ALA A 167 30.35 -7.79 0.26
CA ALA A 167 29.87 -7.21 -0.99
C ALA A 167 28.32 -7.10 -1.09
N ALA A 168 27.60 -7.87 -0.28
CA ALA A 168 26.14 -7.89 -0.26
C ALA A 168 25.54 -7.20 0.98
N GLN A 169 26.39 -6.65 1.86
CA GLN A 169 25.93 -5.97 3.06
C GLN A 169 25.42 -4.57 2.73
N PRO A 170 24.30 -4.13 3.35
CA PRO A 170 23.76 -2.79 3.16
C PRO A 170 24.70 -1.73 3.74
N GLY A 171 24.91 -0.65 2.99
CA GLY A 171 25.78 0.46 3.38
C GLY A 171 25.14 1.38 4.43
N ARG A 172 25.95 2.29 4.99
CA ARG A 172 25.50 3.30 5.97
C ARG A 172 24.40 4.22 5.43
N VAL A 173 24.41 4.49 4.12
CA VAL A 173 23.38 5.29 3.45
C VAL A 173 22.01 4.65 3.61
N ASN A 174 21.92 3.31 3.45
CA ASN A 174 20.68 2.57 3.69
C ASN A 174 20.18 2.74 5.13
N LEU A 175 21.06 2.69 6.12
CA LEU A 175 20.72 2.92 7.52
C LEU A 175 20.10 4.31 7.75
N VAL A 176 20.75 5.35 7.22
CA VAL A 176 20.26 6.72 7.36
C VAL A 176 18.87 6.88 6.74
N PHE A 177 18.67 6.37 5.52
CA PHE A 177 17.34 6.42 4.89
C PHE A 177 16.27 5.65 5.65
N LEU A 178 16.59 4.47 6.19
CA LEU A 178 15.67 3.70 7.02
C LEU A 178 15.30 4.44 8.32
N CYS A 179 16.28 5.05 8.98
CA CYS A 179 16.03 5.83 10.21
C CYS A 179 15.18 7.07 9.92
N VAL A 180 15.48 7.81 8.84
CA VAL A 180 14.71 8.99 8.44
C VAL A 180 13.27 8.60 8.07
N SER A 181 13.09 7.53 7.29
CA SER A 181 11.77 7.01 6.94
C SER A 181 10.99 6.57 8.18
N CYS A 182 11.62 5.82 9.09
CA CYS A 182 11.00 5.40 10.34
C CYS A 182 10.54 6.59 11.17
N ALA A 183 11.38 7.63 11.33
CA ALA A 183 11.03 8.85 12.05
C ALA A 183 9.88 9.61 11.38
N ALA A 184 9.92 9.75 10.06
CA ALA A 184 8.87 10.43 9.30
C ALA A 184 7.50 9.72 9.46
N TYR A 185 7.45 8.39 9.31
CA TYR A 185 6.22 7.63 9.50
C TYR A 185 5.73 7.64 10.95
N ALA A 186 6.64 7.62 11.93
CA ALA A 186 6.29 7.75 13.34
C ALA A 186 5.66 9.13 13.64
N LEU A 187 6.23 10.21 13.10
CA LEU A 187 5.68 11.56 13.24
C LEU A 187 4.29 11.66 12.60
N LEU A 188 4.11 11.11 11.41
CA LEU A 188 2.80 11.09 10.72
C LEU A 188 1.76 10.28 11.52
N ALA A 189 2.15 9.12 12.05
CA ALA A 189 1.26 8.31 12.87
C ALA A 189 0.84 9.06 14.14
N ILE A 190 1.78 9.70 14.84
CA ILE A 190 1.50 10.49 16.06
C ILE A 190 0.62 11.68 15.72
N ALA A 191 0.95 12.45 14.68
CA ALA A 191 0.16 13.62 14.26
C ALA A 191 -1.29 13.22 13.96
N TYR A 192 -1.48 12.13 13.24
CA TYR A 192 -2.82 11.62 12.93
C TYR A 192 -3.58 11.19 14.18
N LEU A 193 -2.93 10.44 15.09
CA LEU A 193 -3.57 9.99 16.34
C LEU A 193 -3.97 11.17 17.23
N LEU A 194 -3.16 12.23 17.28
CA LEU A 194 -3.50 13.45 18.00
C LEU A 194 -4.71 14.16 17.38
N THR A 195 -4.76 14.26 16.05
CA THR A 195 -5.90 14.87 15.35
C THR A 195 -7.19 14.09 15.60
N VAL A 196 -7.13 12.76 15.62
CA VAL A 196 -8.30 11.93 15.94
C VAL A 196 -8.71 12.07 17.41
N ALA A 197 -7.75 12.18 18.33
CA ALA A 197 -8.04 12.35 19.75
C ALA A 197 -8.65 13.72 20.08
N GLU A 198 -8.38 14.76 19.29
CA GLU A 198 -9.02 16.09 19.44
C GLU A 198 -10.45 16.13 18.87
N LEU A 199 -10.83 15.15 18.05
CA LEU A 199 -12.16 15.04 17.42
C LEU A 199 -13.14 14.18 18.23
N ILE A 200 -12.67 13.48 19.25
CA ILE A 200 -13.47 12.65 20.18
C ILE A 200 -13.68 13.37 21.51
#